data_64de74121d75a812fdf3618da367fb9e
#
_entry.id   64de74121d75a812fdf3618da367fb9e
#
_cell.length_a   1.000
_cell.length_b   1.000
_cell.length_c   1.000
_cell.angle_alpha   90.00
_cell.angle_beta   90.00
_cell.angle_gamma   90.00
#
_symmetry.space_group_name_H-M   'P 1'
#
loop_
_entity.id
_entity.type
_entity.pdbx_description
1 polymer ?
#
loop_
_entity_poly.entity_id
_entity_poly.type
_entity_poly.pdbx_seq_one_letter_code
_entity_poly.pdbx_strand_id
1 'polypeptide(L)'
;MKSPILKEIKDDWKLSDIKDPAQWADERRILTRTTSAEPGPWRTDRTPYARFPMECFSAPNIRMIVLKFSTQSSKSEIQLNMLGYILDITGGAVLHVLPTTDVLEKFSRTRIKPMINACPSLREKKHPNPDLFQTREMHFQDAIWYGATANSAADLKSTPIETVFCDEVGSFGQFAGKDADPIKLASERQKSFMFTRKMVLVSSPTTENGLITRYHRDCDLRYKFFVACPHCDGMQLLTFEQIKWPNLGDTTEQSTRLKIKRAATYECAHCQKAIDDNHKPAMLRKGEWQAEENTPFEDVESVGFHLNSLYSPFLSWGDIAYEFLDSKDDIGRLQNFRNGWLAEEWKQSISVKKTAEILKCKTDLPPLTVPQEAVAITCGIDVQKYSFFYTVRAWKRDMTSWLIRYGECNRWDEINKIIFEDTYPVVDSDKTMGIWRAFIDTGGTTGSEGVSMTEECYAWLREYGRGIAFGVKGQTWKSAERVKFSIIDKMPGRSGQFIPGGLRLFLVNTDQLKDALHYRIGIEKGEPGAWYLHEDVGEEYARHIISEEKRIDRRGKATWHATGANHWLDAEIYCMAAADPQCAGGTRVLSKPI
;
A
#
# COMPACT_ATOMS: atom_id res chain seq x y z
N MET A 1 39.22 51.47 -24.60
CA MET A 1 37.86 51.29 -24.05
C MET A 1 37.28 49.96 -24.61
N LYS A 2 37.13 48.92 -23.82
CA LYS A 2 36.47 47.68 -24.29
C LYS A 2 34.97 47.95 -24.36
N SER A 3 34.38 47.76 -25.54
CA SER A 3 32.96 48.00 -25.79
C SER A 3 32.09 47.29 -24.75
N PRO A 4 31.09 47.96 -24.15
CA PRO A 4 30.16 47.33 -23.22
C PRO A 4 29.45 46.11 -23.83
N ILE A 5 29.23 46.12 -25.15
CA ILE A 5 28.65 45.01 -25.92
C ILE A 5 29.54 43.75 -25.89
N LEU A 6 30.88 43.88 -25.93
CA LEU A 6 31.79 42.73 -25.83
C LEU A 6 31.85 42.13 -24.41
N LYS A 7 31.47 42.91 -23.41
CA LYS A 7 31.39 42.44 -22.04
C LYS A 7 30.07 41.68 -21.82
N GLU A 8 28.95 42.20 -22.34
CA GLU A 8 27.65 41.51 -22.34
C GLU A 8 27.73 40.18 -23.10
N ILE A 9 28.28 40.15 -24.32
CA ILE A 9 28.48 38.92 -25.11
C ILE A 9 29.36 37.90 -24.37
N LYS A 10 30.40 38.35 -23.64
CA LYS A 10 31.25 37.45 -22.85
C LYS A 10 30.55 36.89 -21.59
N ASP A 11 29.69 37.67 -20.98
CA ASP A 11 28.94 37.25 -19.82
C ASP A 11 27.78 36.31 -20.22
N ASP A 12 27.17 36.52 -21.42
CA ASP A 12 26.17 35.61 -22.01
C ASP A 12 26.74 34.27 -22.49
N TRP A 13 28.05 34.19 -22.77
CA TRP A 13 28.76 33.00 -23.22
C TRP A 13 29.52 32.27 -22.09
N LYS A 14 29.43 32.72 -20.85
CA LYS A 14 29.96 31.96 -19.71
C LYS A 14 29.07 30.75 -19.49
N LEU A 15 29.59 29.57 -19.83
CA LEU A 15 29.04 28.30 -19.34
C LEU A 15 28.92 28.42 -17.83
N SER A 16 27.75 28.08 -17.32
CA SER A 16 27.54 28.01 -15.87
C SER A 16 28.55 27.04 -15.25
N ASP A 17 29.16 27.42 -14.14
CA ASP A 17 30.06 26.55 -13.41
C ASP A 17 29.30 25.39 -12.72
N ILE A 18 27.94 25.46 -12.67
CA ILE A 18 27.06 24.44 -12.09
C ILE A 18 26.92 23.28 -13.10
N LYS A 19 27.40 22.09 -12.69
CA LYS A 19 27.54 20.92 -13.56
C LYS A 19 26.36 19.97 -13.53
N ASP A 20 25.63 19.92 -12.41
CA ASP A 20 24.58 18.94 -12.15
C ASP A 20 23.50 19.50 -11.20
N PRO A 21 22.33 18.80 -11.11
CA PRO A 21 21.23 19.22 -10.24
C PRO A 21 21.57 19.20 -8.73
N ALA A 22 22.53 18.39 -8.27
CA ALA A 22 22.91 18.36 -6.87
C ALA A 22 23.66 19.64 -6.49
N GLN A 23 24.61 20.07 -7.32
CA GLN A 23 25.31 21.34 -7.15
C GLN A 23 24.34 22.52 -7.26
N TRP A 24 23.44 22.51 -8.26
CA TRP A 24 22.40 23.54 -8.40
C TRP A 24 21.55 23.65 -7.13
N ALA A 25 21.13 22.53 -6.59
CA ALA A 25 20.28 22.52 -5.42
C ALA A 25 21.01 23.08 -4.18
N ASP A 26 22.25 22.67 -3.93
CA ASP A 26 23.05 23.15 -2.80
C ASP A 26 23.35 24.66 -2.89
N GLU A 27 23.48 25.24 -4.12
CA GLU A 27 23.79 26.65 -4.31
C GLU A 27 22.55 27.58 -4.42
N ARG A 28 21.43 27.07 -4.99
CA ARG A 28 20.31 27.93 -5.41
C ARG A 28 18.94 27.54 -4.89
N ARG A 29 18.75 26.29 -4.45
CA ARG A 29 17.46 25.80 -4.00
C ARG A 29 17.11 26.32 -2.61
N ILE A 30 15.91 26.91 -2.48
CA ILE A 30 15.35 27.35 -1.20
C ILE A 30 14.06 26.60 -0.92
N LEU A 31 13.98 25.96 0.24
CA LEU A 31 12.80 25.27 0.76
C LEU A 31 11.94 26.26 1.58
N THR A 32 10.63 26.23 1.36
CA THR A 32 9.69 27.08 2.10
C THR A 32 9.08 26.34 3.28
N ARG A 33 8.57 27.06 4.26
CA ARG A 33 7.85 26.49 5.41
C ARG A 33 6.59 25.71 5.03
N THR A 34 6.02 26.01 3.86
CA THR A 34 4.83 25.34 3.35
C THR A 34 5.14 24.03 2.65
N THR A 35 6.41 23.80 2.27
CA THR A 35 6.83 22.61 1.49
C THR A 35 7.80 21.71 2.23
N SER A 36 8.41 22.16 3.31
CA SER A 36 9.42 21.40 4.05
C SER A 36 9.31 21.59 5.56
N ALA A 37 9.61 20.52 6.29
CA ALA A 37 9.78 20.56 7.74
C ALA A 37 11.06 21.33 8.16
N GLU A 38 12.06 21.36 7.28
CA GLU A 38 13.32 22.11 7.46
C GLU A 38 13.42 23.20 6.38
N PRO A 39 12.82 24.39 6.58
CA PRO A 39 12.86 25.49 5.60
C PRO A 39 14.23 26.16 5.56
N GLY A 40 14.60 26.70 4.43
CA GLY A 40 15.87 27.39 4.17
C GLY A 40 16.61 26.83 2.97
N PRO A 41 17.90 27.12 2.81
CA PRO A 41 18.69 26.55 1.71
C PRO A 41 18.70 25.02 1.75
N TRP A 42 18.56 24.41 0.58
CA TRP A 42 18.72 22.96 0.42
C TRP A 42 20.14 22.54 0.82
N ARG A 43 20.26 21.35 1.38
CA ARG A 43 21.53 20.74 1.72
C ARG A 43 21.49 19.26 1.34
N THR A 44 22.17 18.90 0.28
CA THR A 44 22.27 17.50 -0.16
C THR A 44 22.85 16.60 0.91
N ASP A 45 23.73 17.10 1.77
CA ASP A 45 24.31 16.35 2.90
C ASP A 45 23.29 15.96 3.98
N ARG A 46 22.08 16.56 3.97
CA ARG A 46 20.99 16.14 4.86
C ARG A 46 20.35 14.82 4.40
N THR A 47 20.33 14.59 3.09
CA THR A 47 19.87 13.38 2.41
C THR A 47 20.91 12.92 1.37
N PRO A 48 22.08 12.39 1.81
CA PRO A 48 23.23 12.15 0.93
C PRO A 48 22.93 11.19 -0.23
N TYR A 49 21.99 10.27 -0.02
CA TYR A 49 21.52 9.34 -1.05
C TYR A 49 20.86 10.06 -2.25
N ALA A 50 20.50 11.33 -2.14
CA ALA A 50 19.92 12.12 -3.24
C ALA A 50 20.98 12.57 -4.26
N ARG A 51 22.26 12.64 -3.88
CA ARG A 51 23.35 13.20 -4.70
C ARG A 51 23.52 12.43 -6.01
N PHE A 52 23.86 11.15 -5.92
CA PHE A 52 24.19 10.35 -7.10
C PHE A 52 23.05 10.22 -8.13
N PRO A 53 21.78 9.99 -7.74
CA PRO A 53 20.66 10.08 -8.69
C PRO A 53 20.58 11.42 -9.45
N MET A 54 20.89 12.55 -8.79
CA MET A 54 20.92 13.87 -9.41
C MET A 54 22.12 14.05 -10.34
N GLU A 55 23.30 13.53 -9.98
CA GLU A 55 24.48 13.51 -10.84
C GLU A 55 24.27 12.66 -12.10
N CYS A 56 23.60 11.50 -11.97
CA CYS A 56 23.21 10.65 -13.12
C CYS A 56 22.33 11.39 -14.14
N PHE A 57 21.56 12.39 -13.70
CA PHE A 57 20.74 13.19 -14.62
C PHE A 57 21.61 13.97 -15.63
N SER A 58 22.78 14.45 -15.23
CA SER A 58 23.72 15.17 -16.11
C SER A 58 24.64 14.23 -16.90
N ALA A 59 24.69 12.94 -16.59
CA ALA A 59 25.53 11.99 -17.32
C ALA A 59 25.04 11.82 -18.76
N PRO A 60 25.91 11.99 -19.78
CA PRO A 60 25.50 12.05 -21.19
C PRO A 60 24.97 10.71 -21.74
N ASN A 61 25.36 9.58 -21.16
CA ASN A 61 24.88 8.24 -21.54
C ASN A 61 23.51 7.90 -20.92
N ILE A 62 23.18 8.41 -19.73
CA ILE A 62 21.96 8.04 -19.02
C ILE A 62 20.73 8.73 -19.64
N ARG A 63 19.75 7.93 -20.04
CA ARG A 63 18.46 8.35 -20.64
C ARG A 63 17.30 8.19 -19.69
N MET A 64 17.37 7.19 -18.79
CA MET A 64 16.28 6.87 -17.86
C MET A 64 16.81 6.70 -16.44
N ILE A 65 16.12 7.35 -15.49
CA ILE A 65 16.38 7.22 -14.05
C ILE A 65 15.09 6.78 -13.38
N VAL A 66 15.13 5.69 -12.59
CA VAL A 66 13.99 5.14 -11.90
C VAL A 66 14.23 5.17 -10.39
N LEU A 67 13.43 5.95 -9.66
CA LEU A 67 13.49 6.06 -8.20
C LEU A 67 12.34 5.26 -7.57
N LYS A 68 12.59 4.01 -7.19
CA LYS A 68 11.68 3.16 -6.43
C LYS A 68 11.92 3.37 -4.94
N PHE A 69 11.37 4.46 -4.40
CA PHE A 69 11.63 4.93 -3.04
C PHE A 69 10.39 4.84 -2.17
N SER A 70 10.60 4.68 -0.85
CA SER A 70 9.54 4.80 0.15
C SER A 70 8.88 6.19 0.15
N THR A 71 7.77 6.33 0.83
CA THR A 71 7.17 7.64 1.08
C THR A 71 8.08 8.49 1.97
N GLN A 72 8.03 9.81 1.84
CA GLN A 72 8.82 10.77 2.65
C GLN A 72 10.35 10.57 2.58
N SER A 73 10.87 10.01 1.49
CA SER A 73 12.31 9.79 1.23
C SER A 73 12.92 10.81 0.26
N SER A 74 12.37 12.01 0.17
CA SER A 74 12.81 13.12 -0.69
C SER A 74 12.73 12.85 -2.22
N LYS A 75 12.06 11.79 -2.66
CA LYS A 75 11.99 11.41 -4.09
C LYS A 75 11.46 12.53 -5.00
N SER A 76 10.35 13.20 -4.63
CA SER A 76 9.80 14.32 -5.40
C SER A 76 10.69 15.58 -5.32
N GLU A 77 11.44 15.78 -4.22
CA GLU A 77 12.40 16.89 -4.12
C GLU A 77 13.61 16.68 -5.04
N ILE A 78 14.06 15.43 -5.24
CA ILE A 78 15.09 15.08 -6.24
C ILE A 78 14.63 15.50 -7.64
N GLN A 79 13.39 15.14 -8.03
CA GLN A 79 12.82 15.59 -9.32
C GLN A 79 12.72 17.12 -9.41
N LEU A 80 12.28 17.79 -8.33
CA LEU A 80 12.18 19.25 -8.31
C LEU A 80 13.55 19.92 -8.41
N ASN A 81 14.60 19.34 -7.85
CA ASN A 81 15.97 19.82 -8.02
C ASN A 81 16.44 19.65 -9.48
N MET A 82 16.16 18.51 -10.11
CA MET A 82 16.42 18.30 -11.54
C MET A 82 15.63 19.30 -12.41
N LEU A 83 14.34 19.52 -12.09
CA LEU A 83 13.53 20.53 -12.78
C LEU A 83 14.11 21.94 -12.60
N GLY A 84 14.48 22.32 -11.39
CA GLY A 84 15.09 23.63 -11.14
C GLY A 84 16.38 23.85 -11.91
N TYR A 85 17.21 22.81 -12.02
CA TYR A 85 18.43 22.83 -12.83
C TYR A 85 18.11 23.05 -14.32
N ILE A 86 17.08 22.40 -14.86
CA ILE A 86 16.66 22.62 -16.25
C ILE A 86 16.18 24.06 -16.44
N LEU A 87 15.26 24.53 -15.59
CA LEU A 87 14.65 25.84 -15.71
C LEU A 87 15.66 26.98 -15.56
N ASP A 88 16.78 26.73 -14.87
CA ASP A 88 17.80 27.75 -14.58
C ASP A 88 19.05 27.65 -15.48
N ILE A 89 19.49 26.42 -15.80
CA ILE A 89 20.81 26.22 -16.42
C ILE A 89 20.72 25.70 -17.85
N THR A 90 20.04 24.54 -18.07
CA THR A 90 20.12 23.88 -19.39
C THR A 90 19.03 24.32 -20.36
N GLY A 91 17.90 24.79 -19.85
CA GLY A 91 16.76 25.12 -20.71
C GLY A 91 16.05 23.87 -21.24
N GLY A 92 15.12 24.07 -22.18
CA GLY A 92 14.41 23.02 -22.90
C GLY A 92 12.96 22.82 -22.47
N ALA A 93 12.24 21.94 -23.19
CA ALA A 93 10.84 21.61 -22.91
C ALA A 93 10.74 20.42 -21.95
N VAL A 94 10.00 20.63 -20.88
CA VAL A 94 9.80 19.65 -19.81
C VAL A 94 8.33 19.24 -19.72
N LEU A 95 8.04 17.94 -19.73
CA LEU A 95 6.72 17.38 -19.45
C LEU A 95 6.73 16.71 -18.08
N HIS A 96 5.81 17.12 -17.20
CA HIS A 96 5.60 16.50 -15.90
C HIS A 96 4.26 15.74 -15.89
N VAL A 97 4.32 14.43 -15.78
CA VAL A 97 3.16 13.55 -15.82
C VAL A 97 2.79 13.11 -14.40
N LEU A 98 1.53 13.33 -14.01
CA LEU A 98 0.96 12.91 -12.72
C LEU A 98 -0.30 12.05 -12.94
N PRO A 99 -0.78 11.31 -11.91
CA PRO A 99 -1.88 10.36 -12.09
C PRO A 99 -3.19 10.99 -12.57
N THR A 100 -3.59 12.12 -11.98
CA THR A 100 -4.89 12.80 -12.24
C THR A 100 -4.73 14.31 -12.31
N THR A 101 -5.74 14.97 -12.87
CA THR A 101 -5.83 16.44 -12.97
C THR A 101 -5.70 17.11 -11.60
N ASP A 102 -6.44 16.64 -10.59
CA ASP A 102 -6.43 17.24 -9.26
C ASP A 102 -5.05 17.14 -8.60
N VAL A 103 -4.37 15.99 -8.75
CA VAL A 103 -3.01 15.78 -8.25
C VAL A 103 -2.03 16.71 -8.96
N LEU A 104 -2.11 16.82 -10.29
CA LEU A 104 -1.27 17.71 -11.10
C LEU A 104 -1.44 19.18 -10.69
N GLU A 105 -2.67 19.67 -10.61
CA GLU A 105 -2.93 21.07 -10.25
C GLU A 105 -2.51 21.38 -8.82
N LYS A 106 -2.74 20.44 -7.89
CA LYS A 106 -2.26 20.56 -6.51
C LYS A 106 -0.73 20.62 -6.48
N PHE A 107 -0.04 19.70 -7.18
CA PHE A 107 1.42 19.64 -7.23
C PHE A 107 2.00 20.95 -7.81
N SER A 108 1.45 21.44 -8.92
CA SER A 108 1.84 22.72 -9.51
C SER A 108 1.73 23.88 -8.51
N ARG A 109 0.57 23.98 -7.82
CA ARG A 109 0.29 25.08 -6.85
C ARG A 109 1.10 24.97 -5.57
N THR A 110 1.32 23.74 -5.05
CA THR A 110 1.92 23.55 -3.72
C THR A 110 3.40 23.19 -3.75
N ARG A 111 3.96 22.81 -4.89
CA ARG A 111 5.37 22.42 -5.03
C ARG A 111 6.13 23.26 -6.05
N ILE A 112 5.69 23.28 -7.31
CA ILE A 112 6.44 23.94 -8.40
C ILE A 112 6.40 25.47 -8.23
N LYS A 113 5.22 26.08 -8.15
CA LYS A 113 5.10 27.55 -8.00
C LYS A 113 5.80 28.09 -6.74
N PRO A 114 5.69 27.45 -5.55
CA PRO A 114 6.46 27.87 -4.37
C PRO A 114 7.98 27.76 -4.58
N MET A 115 8.47 26.70 -5.24
CA MET A 115 9.89 26.56 -5.58
C MET A 115 10.38 27.71 -6.44
N ILE A 116 9.69 28.00 -7.55
CA ILE A 116 10.05 29.08 -8.47
C ILE A 116 10.07 30.43 -7.75
N ASN A 117 9.08 30.69 -6.92
CA ASN A 117 8.98 31.97 -6.20
C ASN A 117 10.04 32.12 -5.09
N ALA A 118 10.46 31.02 -4.47
CA ALA A 118 11.46 31.04 -3.40
C ALA A 118 12.90 31.15 -3.91
N CYS A 119 13.20 30.57 -5.08
CA CYS A 119 14.55 30.60 -5.66
C CYS A 119 14.74 31.84 -6.54
N PRO A 120 15.63 32.77 -6.17
CA PRO A 120 15.82 34.04 -6.93
C PRO A 120 16.15 33.81 -8.41
N SER A 121 17.06 32.88 -8.72
CA SER A 121 17.45 32.58 -10.10
C SER A 121 16.28 32.10 -10.98
N LEU A 122 15.39 31.25 -10.43
CA LEU A 122 14.21 30.81 -11.16
C LEU A 122 13.17 31.92 -11.36
N ARG A 123 13.03 32.78 -10.34
CA ARG A 123 12.09 33.90 -10.39
C ARG A 123 12.49 34.92 -11.45
N GLU A 124 13.78 35.18 -11.59
CA GLU A 124 14.35 36.11 -12.61
C GLU A 124 14.15 35.60 -14.04
N LYS A 125 14.21 34.28 -14.24
CA LYS A 125 14.00 33.66 -15.57
C LYS A 125 12.53 33.44 -15.94
N LYS A 126 11.61 33.68 -15.02
CA LYS A 126 10.17 33.56 -15.28
C LYS A 126 9.76 34.55 -16.39
N HIS A 127 8.95 34.09 -17.36
CA HIS A 127 8.41 34.95 -18.40
C HIS A 127 7.61 36.13 -17.81
N PRO A 128 7.81 37.38 -18.27
CA PRO A 128 7.19 38.57 -17.68
C PRO A 128 5.64 38.60 -17.86
N ASN A 129 5.12 38.00 -18.94
CA ASN A 129 3.68 37.91 -19.16
C ASN A 129 3.04 36.85 -18.21
N PRO A 130 2.13 37.26 -17.26
CA PRO A 130 1.50 36.35 -16.34
C PRO A 130 0.59 35.32 -17.02
N ASP A 131 0.06 35.59 -18.22
CA ASP A 131 -0.78 34.64 -18.96
C ASP A 131 -0.01 33.40 -19.42
N LEU A 132 1.32 33.49 -19.51
CA LEU A 132 2.22 32.39 -19.82
C LEU A 132 2.71 31.65 -18.55
N PHE A 133 2.11 31.92 -17.38
CA PHE A 133 2.47 31.28 -16.13
C PHE A 133 1.24 30.63 -15.47
N GLN A 134 0.64 29.68 -16.19
CA GLN A 134 -0.59 28.99 -15.81
C GLN A 134 -0.30 27.76 -14.93
N THR A 135 -1.33 27.06 -14.48
CA THR A 135 -1.18 25.90 -13.58
C THR A 135 -0.64 24.67 -14.31
N ARG A 136 -0.90 24.54 -15.61
CA ARG A 136 -0.45 23.41 -16.43
C ARG A 136 0.61 23.75 -17.45
N GLU A 137 0.94 25.03 -17.57
CA GLU A 137 1.95 25.52 -18.51
C GLU A 137 2.64 26.74 -17.92
N MET A 138 3.98 26.72 -17.88
CA MET A 138 4.78 27.82 -17.36
C MET A 138 5.98 28.06 -18.28
N HIS A 139 6.08 29.29 -18.79
CA HIS A 139 7.17 29.73 -19.65
C HIS A 139 8.25 30.43 -18.86
N PHE A 140 9.47 30.13 -19.21
CA PHE A 140 10.70 30.75 -18.73
C PHE A 140 11.49 31.30 -19.92
N GLN A 141 12.59 31.94 -19.67
CA GLN A 141 13.43 32.55 -20.71
C GLN A 141 13.86 31.52 -21.78
N ASP A 142 14.38 30.36 -21.35
CA ASP A 142 14.90 29.31 -22.23
C ASP A 142 14.25 27.95 -22.00
N ALA A 143 13.18 27.89 -21.21
CA ALA A 143 12.53 26.64 -20.86
C ALA A 143 10.99 26.75 -20.82
N ILE A 144 10.31 25.67 -21.06
CA ILE A 144 8.85 25.56 -20.88
C ILE A 144 8.54 24.32 -20.06
N TRP A 145 7.75 24.49 -19.00
CA TRP A 145 7.22 23.41 -18.23
C TRP A 145 5.75 23.13 -18.61
N TYR A 146 5.45 21.88 -18.95
CA TYR A 146 4.10 21.39 -19.22
C TYR A 146 3.68 20.35 -18.19
N GLY A 147 2.45 20.43 -17.70
CA GLY A 147 1.82 19.45 -16.84
C GLY A 147 0.81 18.60 -17.61
N ALA A 148 0.94 17.28 -17.53
CA ALA A 148 0.05 16.30 -18.16
C ALA A 148 -0.47 15.27 -17.15
N THR A 149 -1.52 14.54 -17.53
CA THR A 149 -2.05 13.45 -16.72
C THR A 149 -1.88 12.10 -17.40
N ALA A 150 -1.55 11.08 -16.62
CA ALA A 150 -1.35 9.72 -17.12
C ALA A 150 -2.61 9.12 -17.79
N ASN A 151 -3.80 9.61 -17.41
CA ASN A 151 -5.08 9.11 -17.93
C ASN A 151 -5.49 9.76 -19.27
N SER A 152 -4.83 10.84 -19.69
CA SER A 152 -5.16 11.58 -20.91
C SER A 152 -4.13 11.31 -22.01
N ALA A 153 -4.49 10.45 -22.97
CA ALA A 153 -3.64 10.20 -24.13
C ALA A 153 -3.41 11.48 -24.98
N ALA A 154 -4.36 12.42 -24.98
CA ALA A 154 -4.24 13.69 -25.70
C ALA A 154 -3.13 14.57 -25.11
N ASP A 155 -3.08 14.72 -23.78
CA ASP A 155 -2.04 15.51 -23.09
C ASP A 155 -0.64 14.94 -23.34
N LEU A 156 -0.56 13.61 -23.52
CA LEU A 156 0.71 12.90 -23.75
C LEU A 156 1.17 12.93 -25.22
N LYS A 157 0.39 13.47 -26.18
CA LYS A 157 0.67 13.38 -27.63
C LYS A 157 0.96 14.73 -28.32
N SER A 158 0.99 15.86 -27.63
CA SER A 158 0.85 17.17 -28.29
C SER A 158 2.16 17.87 -28.72
N THR A 159 3.28 17.75 -27.99
CA THR A 159 4.46 18.60 -28.20
C THR A 159 5.76 17.81 -28.13
N PRO A 160 6.82 18.12 -28.94
CA PRO A 160 8.16 17.56 -28.75
C PRO A 160 8.73 17.97 -27.39
N ILE A 161 9.24 16.99 -26.62
CA ILE A 161 9.72 17.18 -25.25
C ILE A 161 11.10 16.56 -25.11
N GLU A 162 12.02 17.28 -24.48
CA GLU A 162 13.35 16.77 -24.19
C GLU A 162 13.39 15.99 -22.86
N THR A 163 12.79 16.53 -21.80
CA THR A 163 12.78 15.89 -20.48
C THR A 163 11.35 15.52 -20.04
N VAL A 164 11.17 14.29 -19.60
CA VAL A 164 9.91 13.78 -19.04
C VAL A 164 10.12 13.39 -17.58
N PHE A 165 9.32 13.96 -16.70
CA PHE A 165 9.17 13.55 -15.31
C PHE A 165 7.84 12.82 -15.12
N CYS A 166 7.84 11.64 -14.51
CA CYS A 166 6.64 10.93 -14.08
C CYS A 166 6.70 10.76 -12.57
N ASP A 167 5.80 11.39 -11.83
CA ASP A 167 5.69 11.23 -10.37
C ASP A 167 4.45 10.42 -9.99
N GLU A 168 4.55 9.65 -8.90
CA GLU A 168 3.53 8.70 -8.45
C GLU A 168 3.15 7.64 -9.51
N VAL A 169 4.14 7.13 -10.25
CA VAL A 169 3.98 6.11 -11.31
C VAL A 169 3.21 4.86 -10.85
N GLY A 170 3.33 4.48 -9.57
CA GLY A 170 2.56 3.37 -8.98
C GLY A 170 1.04 3.58 -9.00
N SER A 171 0.59 4.83 -9.14
CA SER A 171 -0.83 5.21 -9.25
C SER A 171 -1.30 5.37 -10.70
N PHE A 172 -0.44 5.20 -11.70
CA PHE A 172 -0.82 5.25 -13.10
C PHE A 172 -1.63 4.01 -13.48
N GLY A 173 -2.65 4.19 -14.33
CA GLY A 173 -3.31 3.07 -15.01
C GLY A 173 -2.34 2.34 -15.95
N GLN A 174 -2.61 1.06 -16.21
CA GLN A 174 -1.81 0.31 -17.20
C GLN A 174 -1.92 0.89 -18.61
N PHE A 175 -2.98 1.64 -18.89
CA PHE A 175 -3.27 2.28 -20.17
C PHE A 175 -3.74 3.72 -19.97
N ALA A 176 -3.28 4.64 -20.83
CA ALA A 176 -3.84 5.98 -20.94
C ALA A 176 -5.15 5.92 -21.76
N GLY A 177 -6.28 5.85 -21.06
CA GLY A 177 -7.58 5.64 -21.71
C GLY A 177 -7.67 4.28 -22.41
N LYS A 178 -7.70 4.27 -23.76
CA LYS A 178 -7.71 3.06 -24.60
C LYS A 178 -6.34 2.77 -25.26
N ASP A 179 -5.36 3.67 -25.07
CA ASP A 179 -4.06 3.61 -25.70
C ASP A 179 -3.04 2.82 -24.85
N ALA A 180 -1.76 2.88 -25.23
CA ALA A 180 -0.67 2.16 -24.60
C ALA A 180 -0.34 2.70 -23.18
N ASP A 181 0.66 2.07 -22.56
CA ASP A 181 1.32 2.51 -21.32
C ASP A 181 1.63 4.04 -21.36
N PRO A 182 1.16 4.81 -20.36
CA PRO A 182 1.35 6.27 -20.33
C PRO A 182 2.82 6.71 -20.45
N ILE A 183 3.75 5.93 -19.87
CA ILE A 183 5.20 6.23 -19.92
C ILE A 183 5.72 6.04 -21.34
N LYS A 184 5.29 5.00 -22.04
CA LYS A 184 5.64 4.81 -23.46
C LYS A 184 5.09 5.92 -24.34
N LEU A 185 3.83 6.35 -24.11
CA LEU A 185 3.26 7.49 -24.85
C LEU A 185 4.03 8.78 -24.61
N ALA A 186 4.42 9.06 -23.37
CA ALA A 186 5.26 10.21 -23.05
C ALA A 186 6.66 10.11 -23.73
N SER A 187 7.27 8.91 -23.78
CA SER A 187 8.55 8.68 -24.43
C SER A 187 8.53 8.92 -25.95
N GLU A 188 7.36 8.74 -26.60
CA GLU A 188 7.20 9.05 -28.02
C GLU A 188 7.46 10.54 -28.34
N ARG A 189 7.27 11.44 -27.37
CA ARG A 189 7.56 12.88 -27.50
C ARG A 189 9.05 13.18 -27.57
N GLN A 190 9.88 12.25 -27.11
CA GLN A 190 11.34 12.42 -27.01
C GLN A 190 12.09 11.95 -28.25
N LYS A 191 11.39 11.48 -29.31
CA LYS A 191 12.02 10.94 -30.52
C LYS A 191 12.94 11.92 -31.24
N SER A 192 12.61 13.22 -31.18
CA SER A 192 13.44 14.28 -31.78
C SER A 192 14.71 14.58 -30.96
N PHE A 193 14.79 14.12 -29.71
CA PHE A 193 15.86 14.39 -28.77
C PHE A 193 16.65 13.12 -28.39
N MET A 194 16.90 12.23 -29.36
CA MET A 194 17.48 10.91 -29.10
C MET A 194 18.77 10.92 -28.28
N PHE A 195 19.59 11.97 -28.44
CA PHE A 195 20.90 12.08 -27.77
C PHE A 195 20.87 12.86 -26.45
N THR A 196 19.83 13.67 -26.20
CA THR A 196 19.76 14.54 -25.02
C THR A 196 18.56 14.24 -24.12
N ARG A 197 17.62 13.40 -24.59
CA ARG A 197 16.41 13.07 -23.84
C ARG A 197 16.70 12.51 -22.46
N LYS A 198 15.89 12.92 -21.49
CA LYS A 198 15.92 12.42 -20.12
C LYS A 198 14.51 12.00 -19.67
N MET A 199 14.40 10.86 -19.02
CA MET A 199 13.17 10.39 -18.39
C MET A 199 13.42 10.01 -16.95
N VAL A 200 12.64 10.54 -16.03
CA VAL A 200 12.77 10.27 -14.59
C VAL A 200 11.45 9.76 -14.06
N LEU A 201 11.43 8.53 -13.61
CA LEU A 201 10.27 7.85 -13.05
C LEU A 201 10.40 7.75 -11.53
N VAL A 202 9.38 8.19 -10.81
CA VAL A 202 9.43 8.24 -9.34
C VAL A 202 8.15 7.67 -8.74
N SER A 203 8.27 6.73 -7.82
CA SER A 203 7.14 6.22 -7.05
C SER A 203 7.56 5.33 -5.89
N SER A 204 6.65 5.12 -4.94
CA SER A 204 6.66 3.92 -4.13
C SER A 204 6.09 2.75 -4.95
N PRO A 205 6.57 1.50 -4.75
CA PRO A 205 6.02 0.34 -5.43
C PRO A 205 4.58 0.06 -4.94
N THR A 206 3.83 -0.69 -5.73
CA THR A 206 2.51 -1.20 -5.38
C THR A 206 2.51 -2.72 -5.36
N THR A 207 2.46 -3.35 -6.52
CA THR A 207 2.49 -4.81 -6.68
C THR A 207 3.71 -5.23 -7.50
N GLU A 208 4.02 -6.52 -7.54
CA GLU A 208 5.12 -7.09 -8.36
C GLU A 208 5.03 -6.72 -9.84
N ASN A 209 3.80 -6.55 -10.35
CA ASN A 209 3.53 -6.15 -11.74
C ASN A 209 3.25 -4.65 -11.90
N GLY A 210 3.42 -3.85 -10.84
CA GLY A 210 3.26 -2.40 -10.87
C GLY A 210 4.26 -1.73 -11.82
N LEU A 211 3.86 -0.60 -12.44
CA LEU A 211 4.69 0.07 -13.45
C LEU A 211 6.08 0.41 -12.92
N ILE A 212 6.19 1.05 -11.75
CA ILE A 212 7.50 1.44 -11.20
C ILE A 212 8.40 0.24 -10.93
N THR A 213 7.84 -0.89 -10.43
CA THR A 213 8.56 -2.13 -10.17
C THR A 213 9.12 -2.71 -11.46
N ARG A 214 8.29 -2.75 -12.52
CA ARG A 214 8.68 -3.25 -13.83
C ARG A 214 9.81 -2.40 -14.43
N TYR A 215 9.64 -1.08 -14.50
CA TYR A 215 10.66 -0.18 -15.03
C TYR A 215 11.97 -0.21 -14.21
N HIS A 216 11.88 -0.33 -12.87
CA HIS A 216 13.07 -0.48 -12.03
C HIS A 216 13.81 -1.81 -12.29
N ARG A 217 13.07 -2.90 -12.43
CA ARG A 217 13.64 -4.23 -12.74
C ARG A 217 14.32 -4.26 -14.10
N ASP A 218 13.76 -3.54 -15.08
CA ASP A 218 14.21 -3.52 -16.46
C ASP A 218 15.36 -2.49 -16.70
N CYS A 219 15.86 -1.78 -15.66
CA CYS A 219 17.05 -0.93 -15.76
C CYS A 219 18.33 -1.74 -16.00
N ASP A 220 19.27 -1.16 -16.74
CA ASP A 220 20.58 -1.77 -17.05
C ASP A 220 21.45 -1.90 -15.80
N LEU A 221 21.42 -0.92 -14.89
CA LEU A 221 22.02 -0.95 -13.57
C LEU A 221 21.00 -0.63 -12.50
N ARG A 222 21.03 -1.40 -11.40
CA ARG A 222 20.22 -1.16 -10.21
C ARG A 222 21.11 -0.95 -9.00
N TYR A 223 20.76 0.06 -8.22
CA TYR A 223 21.57 0.51 -7.09
C TYR A 223 20.84 0.35 -5.77
N LYS A 224 21.61 -0.08 -4.75
CA LYS A 224 21.21 -0.08 -3.34
C LYS A 224 22.16 0.80 -2.53
N PHE A 225 21.62 1.50 -1.53
CA PHE A 225 22.41 2.41 -0.71
C PHE A 225 22.95 1.70 0.52
N PHE A 226 24.27 1.54 0.59
CA PHE A 226 24.97 0.93 1.70
C PHE A 226 25.49 2.00 2.66
N VAL A 227 25.54 1.68 3.95
CA VAL A 227 26.05 2.57 5.00
C VAL A 227 27.04 1.84 5.91
N ALA A 228 28.05 2.57 6.38
CA ALA A 228 29.03 2.01 7.29
C ALA A 228 28.48 1.89 8.72
N CYS A 229 28.71 0.77 9.38
CA CYS A 229 28.42 0.59 10.80
C CYS A 229 29.32 1.51 11.66
N PRO A 230 28.78 2.25 12.66
CA PRO A 230 29.59 3.14 13.50
C PRO A 230 30.53 2.41 14.45
N HIS A 231 30.39 1.08 14.61
CA HIS A 231 31.18 0.26 15.55
C HIS A 231 32.26 -0.58 14.88
N CYS A 232 32.05 -1.02 13.61
CA CYS A 232 32.98 -1.91 12.92
C CYS A 232 33.33 -1.47 11.51
N ASP A 233 32.81 -0.32 11.06
CA ASP A 233 32.94 0.23 9.70
C ASP A 233 32.48 -0.72 8.56
N GLY A 234 31.88 -1.88 8.88
CA GLY A 234 31.33 -2.80 7.89
C GLY A 234 30.18 -2.17 7.11
N MET A 235 30.26 -2.18 5.78
CA MET A 235 29.23 -1.67 4.88
C MET A 235 28.03 -2.60 4.86
N GLN A 236 26.83 -2.08 5.11
CA GLN A 236 25.60 -2.87 5.21
C GLN A 236 24.42 -2.17 4.56
N LEU A 237 23.50 -2.97 4.03
CA LEU A 237 22.18 -2.52 3.60
C LEU A 237 21.26 -2.42 4.82
N LEU A 238 20.50 -1.35 4.94
CA LEU A 238 19.53 -1.24 6.02
C LEU A 238 18.24 -2.01 5.66
N THR A 239 17.94 -3.06 6.44
CA THR A 239 16.77 -3.92 6.29
C THR A 239 15.90 -3.89 7.55
N PHE A 240 14.61 -4.16 7.40
CA PHE A 240 13.65 -4.10 8.50
C PHE A 240 13.93 -5.16 9.58
N GLU A 241 14.41 -6.34 9.18
CA GLU A 241 14.68 -7.48 10.05
C GLU A 241 15.77 -7.18 11.09
N GLN A 242 16.62 -6.17 10.82
CA GLN A 242 17.66 -5.71 11.74
C GLN A 242 17.15 -4.68 12.77
N ILE A 243 15.91 -4.21 12.68
CA ILE A 243 15.31 -3.42 13.76
C ILE A 243 14.94 -4.38 14.89
N LYS A 244 15.52 -4.17 16.07
CA LYS A 244 15.30 -4.99 17.26
C LYS A 244 14.62 -4.18 18.36
N TRP A 245 13.73 -4.84 19.08
CA TRP A 245 13.08 -4.27 20.26
C TRP A 245 12.84 -5.33 21.32
N PRO A 246 12.82 -4.94 22.62
CA PRO A 246 12.56 -5.88 23.70
C PRO A 246 11.10 -6.33 23.71
N ASN A 247 10.85 -7.52 24.24
CA ASN A 247 9.49 -7.99 24.51
C ASN A 247 8.94 -7.24 25.74
N LEU A 248 8.06 -6.27 25.50
CA LEU A 248 7.46 -5.42 26.53
C LEU A 248 5.97 -5.75 26.79
N GLY A 249 5.49 -6.90 26.34
CA GLY A 249 4.13 -7.35 26.54
C GLY A 249 3.27 -7.39 25.27
N ASP A 250 1.95 -7.31 25.41
CA ASP A 250 0.99 -7.44 24.32
C ASP A 250 1.09 -6.27 23.33
N THR A 251 1.55 -6.56 22.11
CA THR A 251 1.73 -5.57 21.03
C THR A 251 0.41 -5.08 20.41
N THR A 252 -0.73 -5.68 20.77
CA THR A 252 -2.06 -5.16 20.39
C THR A 252 -2.41 -3.89 21.18
N GLU A 253 -1.77 -3.68 22.33
CA GLU A 253 -1.94 -2.47 23.14
C GLU A 253 -1.09 -1.31 22.62
N GLN A 254 -1.73 -0.15 22.47
CA GLN A 254 -1.03 1.07 22.05
C GLN A 254 0.09 1.50 23.01
N SER A 255 -0.14 1.32 24.31
CA SER A 255 0.85 1.65 25.35
C SER A 255 2.14 0.84 25.18
N THR A 256 2.02 -0.44 24.85
CA THR A 256 3.16 -1.34 24.60
C THR A 256 3.90 -0.92 23.32
N ARG A 257 3.16 -0.62 22.23
CA ARG A 257 3.77 -0.12 20.97
C ARG A 257 4.53 1.19 21.18
N LEU A 258 4.02 2.11 22.01
CA LEU A 258 4.73 3.35 22.34
C LEU A 258 6.01 3.13 23.16
N LYS A 259 6.04 2.12 24.05
CA LYS A 259 7.26 1.73 24.78
C LYS A 259 8.29 1.13 23.81
N ILE A 260 7.85 0.26 22.89
CA ILE A 260 8.69 -0.33 21.84
C ILE A 260 9.27 0.76 20.94
N LYS A 261 8.47 1.74 20.50
CA LYS A 261 8.94 2.90 19.74
C LYS A 261 10.15 3.60 20.36
N ARG A 262 10.18 3.71 21.70
CA ARG A 262 11.27 4.38 22.43
C ARG A 262 12.49 3.48 22.66
N ALA A 263 12.32 2.16 22.61
CA ALA A 263 13.34 1.17 22.94
C ALA A 263 13.95 0.47 21.72
N ALA A 264 13.38 0.65 20.55
CA ALA A 264 13.86 0.00 19.33
C ALA A 264 15.22 0.58 18.88
N THR A 265 16.10 -0.31 18.48
CA THR A 265 17.43 -0.01 17.94
C THR A 265 17.66 -0.77 16.65
N TYR A 266 18.67 -0.40 15.88
CA TYR A 266 19.10 -1.15 14.72
C TYR A 266 20.30 -2.05 15.10
N GLU A 267 20.27 -3.31 14.75
CA GLU A 267 21.37 -4.26 14.98
C GLU A 267 22.27 -4.37 13.75
N CYS A 268 23.57 -4.20 13.92
CA CYS A 268 24.51 -4.34 12.81
C CYS A 268 24.54 -5.77 12.28
N ALA A 269 24.42 -5.94 10.97
CA ALA A 269 24.48 -7.25 10.31
C ALA A 269 25.84 -7.97 10.48
N HIS A 270 26.93 -7.22 10.71
CA HIS A 270 28.29 -7.77 10.83
C HIS A 270 28.70 -8.03 12.28
N CYS A 271 28.65 -7.01 13.14
CA CYS A 271 29.16 -7.12 14.51
C CYS A 271 28.05 -7.31 15.56
N GLN A 272 26.76 -7.33 15.16
CA GLN A 272 25.59 -7.55 16.01
C GLN A 272 25.43 -6.54 17.16
N LYS A 273 26.18 -5.44 17.15
CA LYS A 273 26.02 -4.37 18.13
C LYS A 273 24.79 -3.51 17.80
N ALA A 274 24.08 -3.09 18.83
CA ALA A 274 22.97 -2.15 18.70
C ALA A 274 23.48 -0.78 18.26
N ILE A 275 22.80 -0.18 17.30
CA ILE A 275 23.04 1.16 16.74
C ILE A 275 21.88 2.05 17.13
N ASP A 276 22.18 3.17 17.74
CA ASP A 276 21.23 4.21 18.12
C ASP A 276 20.92 5.14 16.95
N ASP A 277 19.72 5.72 16.90
CA ASP A 277 19.30 6.68 15.85
C ASP A 277 20.22 7.89 15.72
N ASN A 278 20.92 8.30 16.77
CA ASN A 278 21.88 9.40 16.76
C ASN A 278 23.06 9.15 15.80
N HIS A 279 23.37 7.90 15.50
CA HIS A 279 24.43 7.53 14.54
C HIS A 279 23.96 7.64 13.08
N LYS A 280 22.65 7.60 12.81
CA LYS A 280 22.10 7.57 11.45
C LYS A 280 22.61 8.71 10.54
N PRO A 281 22.64 9.99 10.97
CA PRO A 281 23.17 11.05 10.11
C PRO A 281 24.64 10.85 9.69
N ALA A 282 25.46 10.31 10.58
CA ALA A 282 26.88 10.02 10.27
C ALA A 282 27.01 8.82 9.33
N MET A 283 26.21 7.78 9.54
CA MET A 283 26.14 6.61 8.66
C MET A 283 25.71 7.00 7.24
N LEU A 284 24.68 7.85 7.10
CA LEU A 284 24.18 8.33 5.81
C LEU A 284 25.24 9.14 5.05
N ARG A 285 25.99 10.01 5.72
CA ARG A 285 27.07 10.80 5.08
C ARG A 285 28.23 9.93 4.58
N LYS A 286 28.49 8.78 5.20
CA LYS A 286 29.49 7.80 4.75
C LYS A 286 28.89 6.75 3.80
N GLY A 287 27.60 6.84 3.51
CA GLY A 287 26.91 5.89 2.65
C GLY A 287 27.24 6.07 1.18
N GLU A 288 27.12 4.99 0.44
CA GLU A 288 27.38 4.94 -0.99
C GLU A 288 26.38 4.06 -1.73
N TRP A 289 26.11 4.39 -2.98
CA TRP A 289 25.33 3.58 -3.88
C TRP A 289 26.22 2.50 -4.50
N GLN A 290 25.81 1.24 -4.37
CA GLN A 290 26.49 0.10 -4.99
C GLN A 290 25.55 -0.55 -6.00
N ALA A 291 26.07 -0.80 -7.22
CA ALA A 291 25.33 -1.49 -8.27
C ALA A 291 25.14 -2.97 -7.95
N GLU A 292 24.02 -3.54 -8.33
CA GLU A 292 23.74 -4.98 -8.24
C GLU A 292 24.37 -5.75 -9.41
N GLU A 293 24.54 -5.08 -10.56
CA GLU A 293 25.13 -5.61 -11.79
C GLU A 293 26.58 -5.14 -11.96
N ASN A 294 27.37 -5.91 -12.72
CA ASN A 294 28.78 -5.61 -13.03
C ASN A 294 29.00 -4.90 -14.38
N THR A 295 27.92 -4.31 -14.96
CA THR A 295 28.02 -3.55 -16.22
C THR A 295 28.70 -2.21 -15.97
N PRO A 296 29.67 -1.78 -16.81
CA PRO A 296 30.29 -0.46 -16.69
C PRO A 296 29.24 0.65 -16.85
N PHE A 297 29.36 1.72 -16.05
CA PHE A 297 28.41 2.84 -16.05
C PHE A 297 28.32 3.56 -17.41
N GLU A 298 29.43 3.64 -18.14
CA GLU A 298 29.51 4.25 -19.47
C GLU A 298 28.76 3.47 -20.57
N ASP A 299 28.47 2.19 -20.32
CA ASP A 299 27.84 1.29 -21.31
C ASP A 299 26.31 1.18 -21.12
N VAL A 300 25.72 1.92 -20.18
CA VAL A 300 24.28 1.81 -19.85
C VAL A 300 23.53 3.10 -20.16
N GLU A 301 22.23 2.97 -20.43
CA GLU A 301 21.32 4.09 -20.68
C GLU A 301 20.27 4.27 -19.56
N SER A 302 20.10 3.28 -18.68
CA SER A 302 19.09 3.30 -17.63
C SER A 302 19.64 2.87 -16.27
N VAL A 303 19.25 3.63 -15.22
CA VAL A 303 19.66 3.38 -13.84
C VAL A 303 18.45 3.37 -12.92
N GLY A 304 18.37 2.37 -12.06
CA GLY A 304 17.33 2.19 -11.06
C GLY A 304 17.88 2.32 -9.65
N PHE A 305 17.17 3.02 -8.79
CA PHE A 305 17.56 3.21 -7.38
C PHE A 305 16.44 2.70 -6.47
N HIS A 306 16.81 1.94 -5.44
CA HIS A 306 15.89 1.47 -4.41
C HIS A 306 16.27 2.03 -3.05
N LEU A 307 15.29 2.63 -2.35
CA LEU A 307 15.51 3.20 -1.01
C LEU A 307 14.26 3.04 -0.14
N ASN A 308 14.42 2.45 1.06
CA ASN A 308 13.37 2.32 2.06
C ASN A 308 13.42 3.46 3.11
N SER A 309 12.43 3.50 4.01
CA SER A 309 12.33 4.56 5.04
C SER A 309 13.38 4.46 6.14
N LEU A 310 14.13 3.34 6.25
CA LEU A 310 15.20 3.22 7.23
C LEU A 310 16.30 4.26 7.01
N TYR A 311 16.47 4.72 5.79
CA TYR A 311 17.43 5.76 5.42
C TYR A 311 16.92 7.19 5.65
N SER A 312 15.66 7.38 6.01
CA SER A 312 15.13 8.72 6.26
C SER A 312 15.76 9.34 7.50
N PRO A 313 16.37 10.53 7.40
CA PRO A 313 16.88 11.25 8.58
C PRO A 313 15.77 11.85 9.45
N PHE A 314 14.52 11.77 9.01
CA PHE A 314 13.34 12.32 9.69
C PHE A 314 12.56 11.28 10.50
N LEU A 315 12.91 9.99 10.39
CA LEU A 315 12.25 8.87 11.06
C LEU A 315 13.25 8.12 11.95
N SER A 316 12.81 7.75 13.15
CA SER A 316 13.57 6.85 14.01
C SER A 316 13.38 5.37 13.64
N TRP A 317 14.28 4.49 14.09
CA TRP A 317 14.08 3.03 14.00
C TRP A 317 12.77 2.64 14.72
N GLY A 318 12.49 3.33 15.82
CA GLY A 318 11.28 3.12 16.60
C GLY A 318 9.99 3.54 15.91
N ASP A 319 10.00 4.59 15.07
CA ASP A 319 8.83 4.96 14.26
C ASP A 319 8.46 3.84 13.30
N ILE A 320 9.46 3.22 12.68
CA ILE A 320 9.27 2.12 11.72
C ILE A 320 8.76 0.85 12.44
N ALA A 321 9.33 0.53 13.62
CA ALA A 321 8.85 -0.58 14.45
C ALA A 321 7.40 -0.38 14.91
N TYR A 322 7.05 0.84 15.33
CA TYR A 322 5.69 1.19 15.75
C TYR A 322 4.69 1.02 14.59
N GLU A 323 5.01 1.55 13.41
CA GLU A 323 4.15 1.45 12.23
C GLU A 323 3.93 0.00 11.81
N PHE A 324 4.97 -0.83 11.84
CA PHE A 324 4.84 -2.26 11.58
C PHE A 324 3.87 -2.92 12.57
N LEU A 325 4.07 -2.67 13.88
CA LEU A 325 3.24 -3.26 14.93
C LEU A 325 1.78 -2.79 14.89
N ASP A 326 1.52 -1.57 14.40
CA ASP A 326 0.17 -1.07 14.18
C ASP A 326 -0.48 -1.65 12.91
N SER A 327 0.35 -2.07 11.96
CA SER A 327 -0.08 -2.52 10.63
C SER A 327 -0.16 -4.03 10.48
N LYS A 328 0.64 -4.81 11.22
CA LYS A 328 0.84 -6.25 11.00
C LYS A 328 -0.43 -7.11 11.02
N ASP A 329 -1.43 -6.70 11.79
CA ASP A 329 -2.68 -7.47 11.97
C ASP A 329 -3.76 -7.08 10.94
N ASP A 330 -3.49 -6.08 10.09
CA ASP A 330 -4.39 -5.59 9.05
C ASP A 330 -3.68 -5.65 7.69
N ILE A 331 -4.18 -6.51 6.79
CA ILE A 331 -3.52 -6.76 5.50
C ILE A 331 -3.38 -5.49 4.64
N GLY A 332 -4.38 -4.59 4.66
CA GLY A 332 -4.31 -3.34 3.91
C GLY A 332 -3.26 -2.38 4.48
N ARG A 333 -3.17 -2.29 5.81
CA ARG A 333 -2.13 -1.51 6.49
C ARG A 333 -0.75 -2.13 6.30
N LEU A 334 -0.63 -3.46 6.39
CA LEU A 334 0.62 -4.16 6.16
C LEU A 334 1.11 -3.99 4.72
N GLN A 335 0.20 -4.03 3.74
CA GLN A 335 0.53 -3.70 2.35
C GLN A 335 1.04 -2.25 2.23
N ASN A 336 0.36 -1.29 2.87
CA ASN A 336 0.81 0.10 2.89
C ASN A 336 2.18 0.26 3.57
N PHE A 337 2.43 -0.47 4.67
CA PHE A 337 3.72 -0.50 5.34
C PHE A 337 4.82 -1.02 4.39
N ARG A 338 4.62 -2.18 3.75
CA ARG A 338 5.60 -2.72 2.80
C ARG A 338 5.85 -1.78 1.63
N ASN A 339 4.80 -1.31 0.98
CA ASN A 339 4.92 -0.44 -0.19
C ASN A 339 5.46 0.95 0.16
N GLY A 340 4.88 1.58 1.19
CA GLY A 340 5.15 2.97 1.54
C GLY A 340 6.38 3.16 2.41
N TRP A 341 6.67 2.23 3.34
CA TRP A 341 7.78 2.37 4.27
C TRP A 341 9.00 1.56 3.86
N LEU A 342 8.82 0.33 3.38
CA LEU A 342 9.95 -0.52 2.97
C LEU A 342 10.31 -0.38 1.49
N ALA A 343 9.47 0.28 0.69
CA ALA A 343 9.58 0.35 -0.76
C ALA A 343 9.65 -1.05 -1.41
N GLU A 344 8.94 -2.01 -0.83
CA GLU A 344 8.84 -3.38 -1.30
C GLU A 344 7.51 -3.61 -2.01
N GLU A 345 7.51 -4.44 -3.02
CA GLU A 345 6.32 -4.84 -3.75
C GLU A 345 5.42 -5.72 -2.89
N TRP A 346 4.12 -5.47 -2.96
CA TRP A 346 3.15 -6.38 -2.39
C TRP A 346 2.99 -7.61 -3.30
N LYS A 347 3.32 -8.77 -2.76
CA LYS A 347 3.08 -10.04 -3.44
C LYS A 347 1.60 -10.35 -3.37
N GLN A 348 0.88 -10.12 -4.46
CA GLN A 348 -0.46 -10.64 -4.58
C GLN A 348 -0.35 -12.15 -4.78
N SER A 349 -0.77 -12.91 -3.79
CA SER A 349 -0.94 -14.36 -3.93
C SER A 349 -2.10 -14.62 -4.90
N ILE A 350 -1.86 -14.52 -6.20
CA ILE A 350 -2.77 -14.96 -7.27
C ILE A 350 -2.55 -16.48 -7.49
N SER A 351 -2.12 -17.22 -6.50
CA SER A 351 -1.98 -18.65 -6.66
C SER A 351 -3.36 -19.30 -6.50
N VAL A 352 -3.80 -20.01 -7.52
CA VAL A 352 -4.83 -21.03 -7.38
C VAL A 352 -4.31 -22.02 -6.34
N LYS A 353 -4.77 -21.90 -5.09
CA LYS A 353 -4.36 -22.80 -4.03
C LYS A 353 -4.93 -24.18 -4.37
N LYS A 354 -4.13 -25.21 -4.13
CA LYS A 354 -4.59 -26.59 -4.24
C LYS A 354 -5.24 -27.01 -2.91
N THR A 355 -6.21 -27.92 -2.95
CA THR A 355 -6.84 -28.47 -1.72
C THR A 355 -5.80 -28.97 -0.72
N ALA A 356 -4.70 -29.55 -1.20
CA ALA A 356 -3.57 -29.97 -0.38
C ALA A 356 -2.94 -28.83 0.44
N GLU A 357 -2.93 -27.59 -0.06
CA GLU A 357 -2.39 -26.43 0.68
C GLU A 357 -3.33 -26.00 1.80
N ILE A 358 -4.65 -26.08 1.58
CA ILE A 358 -5.66 -25.85 2.62
C ILE A 358 -5.52 -26.90 3.72
N LEU A 359 -5.41 -28.18 3.36
CA LEU A 359 -5.28 -29.26 4.32
C LEU A 359 -3.97 -29.24 5.12
N LYS A 360 -2.92 -28.57 4.64
CA LYS A 360 -1.71 -28.33 5.45
C LYS A 360 -1.95 -27.42 6.66
N CYS A 361 -3.04 -26.62 6.66
CA CYS A 361 -3.41 -25.79 7.81
C CYS A 361 -4.06 -26.59 8.96
N LYS A 362 -4.24 -27.90 8.83
CA LYS A 362 -4.73 -28.75 9.89
C LYS A 362 -3.78 -28.76 11.10
N THR A 363 -4.37 -28.80 12.27
CA THR A 363 -3.71 -29.01 13.56
C THR A 363 -4.23 -30.31 14.18
N ASP A 364 -3.64 -30.71 15.30
CA ASP A 364 -4.13 -31.85 16.10
C ASP A 364 -5.33 -31.48 17.01
N LEU A 365 -5.94 -30.28 16.77
CA LEU A 365 -7.10 -29.83 17.52
C LEU A 365 -8.32 -30.67 17.12
N PRO A 366 -9.00 -31.34 18.06
CA PRO A 366 -10.25 -32.04 17.79
C PRO A 366 -11.37 -31.05 17.38
N PRO A 367 -12.34 -31.48 16.55
CA PRO A 367 -13.53 -30.68 16.29
C PRO A 367 -14.27 -30.34 17.58
N LEU A 368 -15.09 -29.30 17.57
CA LEU A 368 -15.88 -28.78 18.67
C LEU A 368 -15.06 -28.35 19.91
N THR A 369 -13.78 -28.12 19.77
CA THR A 369 -12.85 -27.75 20.85
C THR A 369 -12.20 -26.39 20.59
N VAL A 370 -12.07 -25.58 21.64
CA VAL A 370 -11.54 -24.20 21.58
C VAL A 370 -10.13 -24.16 22.15
N PRO A 371 -9.13 -23.59 21.42
CA PRO A 371 -7.80 -23.40 21.99
C PRO A 371 -7.80 -22.41 23.16
N GLN A 372 -6.94 -22.65 24.15
CA GLN A 372 -6.82 -21.81 25.35
C GLN A 372 -6.51 -20.34 25.06
N GLU A 373 -5.90 -20.06 23.92
CA GLU A 373 -5.51 -18.69 23.49
C GLU A 373 -6.67 -17.88 22.91
N ALA A 374 -7.77 -18.52 22.59
CA ALA A 374 -8.92 -17.86 21.98
C ALA A 374 -9.61 -16.91 22.96
N VAL A 375 -10.08 -15.77 22.43
CA VAL A 375 -10.82 -14.75 23.19
C VAL A 375 -12.27 -14.62 22.74
N ALA A 376 -12.61 -15.14 21.55
CA ALA A 376 -13.96 -15.09 20.99
C ALA A 376 -14.24 -16.27 20.06
N ILE A 377 -15.52 -16.60 19.91
CA ILE A 377 -16.02 -17.49 18.87
C ILE A 377 -16.99 -16.70 18.00
N THR A 378 -16.84 -16.80 16.68
CA THR A 378 -17.80 -16.24 15.73
C THR A 378 -18.40 -17.33 14.85
N CYS A 379 -19.56 -17.03 14.28
CA CYS A 379 -20.24 -17.89 13.33
C CYS A 379 -20.56 -17.09 12.06
N GLY A 380 -20.30 -17.68 10.90
CA GLY A 380 -20.74 -17.17 9.61
C GLY A 380 -21.71 -18.16 8.96
N ILE A 381 -22.79 -17.66 8.38
CA ILE A 381 -23.84 -18.47 7.78
C ILE A 381 -24.14 -17.94 6.39
N ASP A 382 -23.93 -18.80 5.39
CA ASP A 382 -24.37 -18.61 4.02
C ASP A 382 -25.75 -19.22 3.83
N VAL A 383 -26.74 -18.41 3.44
CA VAL A 383 -28.14 -18.81 3.33
C VAL A 383 -28.46 -19.19 1.88
N GLN A 384 -28.85 -20.43 1.68
CA GLN A 384 -29.29 -20.95 0.39
C GLN A 384 -30.82 -21.12 0.35
N LYS A 385 -31.36 -21.48 -0.78
CA LYS A 385 -32.82 -21.62 -0.95
C LYS A 385 -33.45 -22.67 -0.02
N TYR A 386 -32.71 -23.74 0.31
CA TYR A 386 -33.22 -24.90 1.07
C TYR A 386 -32.30 -25.36 2.18
N SER A 387 -31.16 -24.71 2.36
CA SER A 387 -30.16 -25.07 3.36
C SER A 387 -29.33 -23.88 3.83
N PHE A 388 -28.62 -24.08 4.93
CA PHE A 388 -27.70 -23.11 5.53
C PHE A 388 -26.34 -23.77 5.64
N PHE A 389 -25.32 -23.15 5.03
CA PHE A 389 -23.95 -23.54 5.26
C PHE A 389 -23.36 -22.67 6.37
N TYR A 390 -22.77 -23.28 7.37
CA TYR A 390 -22.23 -22.54 8.50
C TYR A 390 -20.79 -22.91 8.82
N THR A 391 -20.06 -21.93 9.38
CA THR A 391 -18.71 -22.07 9.89
C THR A 391 -18.62 -21.41 11.26
N VAL A 392 -18.03 -22.12 12.24
CA VAL A 392 -17.76 -21.62 13.59
C VAL A 392 -16.26 -21.58 13.80
N ARG A 393 -15.74 -20.42 14.23
CA ARG A 393 -14.31 -20.18 14.37
C ARG A 393 -13.97 -19.51 15.68
N ALA A 394 -12.93 -20.01 16.36
CA ALA A 394 -12.33 -19.37 17.52
C ALA A 394 -11.21 -18.43 17.07
N TRP A 395 -11.04 -17.31 17.78
CA TRP A 395 -10.15 -16.23 17.42
C TRP A 395 -9.30 -15.77 18.59
N LYS A 396 -8.02 -15.51 18.31
CA LYS A 396 -7.10 -14.74 19.16
C LYS A 396 -7.14 -13.26 18.78
N ARG A 397 -6.64 -12.37 19.63
CA ARG A 397 -6.65 -10.91 19.39
C ARG A 397 -5.88 -10.49 18.13
N ASP A 398 -4.82 -11.20 17.78
CA ASP A 398 -4.00 -10.98 16.59
C ASP A 398 -4.61 -11.57 15.30
N MET A 399 -5.87 -11.98 15.38
CA MET A 399 -6.62 -12.63 14.29
C MET A 399 -6.09 -14.02 13.89
N THR A 400 -5.24 -14.66 14.68
CA THR A 400 -5.01 -16.11 14.58
C THR A 400 -6.33 -16.82 14.86
N SER A 401 -6.66 -17.84 14.07
CA SER A 401 -7.98 -18.47 14.17
C SER A 401 -7.96 -19.97 13.92
N TRP A 402 -8.91 -20.65 14.56
CA TRP A 402 -9.09 -22.10 14.48
C TRP A 402 -10.52 -22.42 14.08
N LEU A 403 -10.68 -23.24 13.06
CA LEU A 403 -11.97 -23.80 12.72
C LEU A 403 -12.40 -24.75 13.83
N ILE A 404 -13.58 -24.51 14.41
CA ILE A 404 -14.14 -25.30 15.49
C ILE A 404 -15.16 -26.30 14.93
N ARG A 405 -16.01 -25.82 14.04
CA ARG A 405 -17.10 -26.60 13.46
C ARG A 405 -17.50 -25.99 12.10
N TYR A 406 -17.91 -26.83 11.19
CA TYR A 406 -18.59 -26.45 9.96
C TYR A 406 -19.65 -27.49 9.61
N GLY A 407 -20.59 -27.14 8.76
CA GLY A 407 -21.62 -28.06 8.33
C GLY A 407 -22.69 -27.41 7.48
N GLU A 408 -23.68 -28.22 7.16
CA GLU A 408 -24.91 -27.83 6.48
C GLU A 408 -26.10 -28.24 7.34
N CYS A 409 -27.13 -27.42 7.40
CA CYS A 409 -28.40 -27.71 8.03
C CYS A 409 -29.55 -27.10 7.22
N ASN A 410 -30.80 -27.59 7.48
CA ASN A 410 -31.94 -27.24 6.66
C ASN A 410 -33.04 -26.50 7.43
N ARG A 411 -32.85 -26.28 8.73
CA ARG A 411 -33.88 -25.75 9.63
C ARG A 411 -33.34 -24.60 10.49
N TRP A 412 -34.18 -23.61 10.71
CA TRP A 412 -33.89 -22.49 11.60
C TRP A 412 -33.64 -22.91 13.06
N ASP A 413 -34.32 -23.99 13.53
CA ASP A 413 -34.11 -24.51 14.88
C ASP A 413 -32.69 -25.01 15.09
N GLU A 414 -32.07 -25.60 14.05
CA GLU A 414 -30.67 -26.04 14.10
C GLU A 414 -29.72 -24.83 14.17
N ILE A 415 -30.02 -23.77 13.44
CA ILE A 415 -29.29 -22.49 13.52
C ILE A 415 -29.44 -21.87 14.91
N ASN A 416 -30.64 -21.86 15.50
CA ASN A 416 -30.88 -21.39 16.85
C ASN A 416 -30.02 -22.15 17.87
N LYS A 417 -29.99 -23.50 17.78
CA LYS A 417 -29.18 -24.34 18.63
C LYS A 417 -27.69 -24.01 18.51
N ILE A 418 -27.18 -23.92 17.27
CA ILE A 418 -25.75 -23.62 17.02
C ILE A 418 -25.35 -22.26 17.61
N ILE A 419 -26.17 -21.24 17.43
CA ILE A 419 -25.80 -19.86 17.83
C ILE A 419 -26.02 -19.62 19.33
N PHE A 420 -27.10 -20.12 19.91
CA PHE A 420 -27.55 -19.68 21.23
C PHE A 420 -27.46 -20.75 22.34
N GLU A 421 -27.37 -22.02 21.98
CA GLU A 421 -27.41 -23.12 22.95
C GLU A 421 -26.09 -23.89 23.04
N ASP A 422 -25.45 -24.13 21.89
CA ASP A 422 -24.21 -24.90 21.84
C ASP A 422 -23.05 -24.09 22.47
N THR A 423 -22.28 -24.79 23.31
CA THR A 423 -21.04 -24.30 23.90
C THR A 423 -19.90 -25.25 23.61
N TYR A 424 -18.69 -24.75 23.54
CA TYR A 424 -17.51 -25.48 23.12
C TYR A 424 -16.48 -25.49 24.25
N PRO A 425 -15.98 -26.69 24.67
CA PRO A 425 -14.98 -26.82 25.73
C PRO A 425 -13.65 -26.19 25.30
N VAL A 426 -12.99 -25.54 26.25
CA VAL A 426 -11.66 -24.96 26.09
C VAL A 426 -10.61 -26.00 26.48
N VAL A 427 -9.61 -26.23 25.63
CA VAL A 427 -8.48 -27.16 25.87
C VAL A 427 -7.85 -26.88 27.24
N ASP A 428 -7.57 -27.94 28.00
CA ASP A 428 -6.95 -27.92 29.32
C ASP A 428 -7.64 -26.96 30.32
N SER A 429 -8.97 -26.84 30.25
CA SER A 429 -9.76 -25.97 31.11
C SER A 429 -11.16 -26.55 31.34
N ASP A 430 -11.72 -26.29 32.52
CA ASP A 430 -13.14 -26.62 32.83
C ASP A 430 -14.12 -25.59 32.21
N LYS A 431 -13.63 -24.63 31.45
CA LYS A 431 -14.43 -23.56 30.85
C LYS A 431 -15.01 -23.98 29.51
N THR A 432 -16.16 -23.41 29.19
CA THR A 432 -16.76 -23.48 27.85
C THR A 432 -16.97 -22.10 27.27
N MET A 433 -16.98 -21.98 25.96
CA MET A 433 -17.26 -20.73 25.24
C MET A 433 -18.45 -20.91 24.31
N GLY A 434 -19.36 -19.94 24.30
CA GLY A 434 -20.43 -19.82 23.30
C GLY A 434 -20.06 -18.87 22.17
N ILE A 435 -20.90 -18.79 21.15
CA ILE A 435 -20.74 -17.85 20.04
C ILE A 435 -20.96 -16.43 20.55
N TRP A 436 -19.94 -15.60 20.41
CA TRP A 436 -19.99 -14.18 20.76
C TRP A 436 -20.73 -13.33 19.72
N ARG A 437 -20.55 -13.65 18.42
CA ARG A 437 -21.17 -12.93 17.31
C ARG A 437 -21.39 -13.87 16.12
N ALA A 438 -22.56 -13.78 15.50
CA ALA A 438 -22.90 -14.50 14.28
C ALA A 438 -23.33 -13.54 13.17
N PHE A 439 -22.86 -13.79 11.95
CA PHE A 439 -23.28 -13.09 10.74
C PHE A 439 -24.02 -14.03 9.82
N ILE A 440 -25.24 -13.63 9.41
CA ILE A 440 -26.12 -14.39 8.55
C ILE A 440 -26.33 -13.64 7.25
N ASP A 441 -26.06 -14.29 6.11
CA ASP A 441 -26.30 -13.68 4.80
C ASP A 441 -27.79 -13.35 4.62
N THR A 442 -28.03 -12.14 4.15
CA THR A 442 -29.37 -11.63 3.83
C THR A 442 -29.51 -11.27 2.35
N GLY A 443 -28.57 -11.73 1.51
CA GLY A 443 -28.49 -11.41 0.07
C GLY A 443 -29.24 -12.33 -0.87
N GLY A 444 -30.13 -13.19 -0.39
CA GLY A 444 -30.78 -14.27 -1.14
C GLY A 444 -31.62 -13.87 -2.35
N THR A 445 -31.74 -14.81 -3.28
CA THR A 445 -32.57 -14.76 -4.48
C THR A 445 -34.07 -14.75 -4.18
N THR A 446 -34.88 -14.07 -5.00
CA THR A 446 -36.34 -14.10 -4.96
C THR A 446 -36.86 -15.55 -5.02
N GLY A 447 -37.53 -15.99 -3.98
CA GLY A 447 -38.21 -17.29 -3.94
C GLY A 447 -39.40 -17.34 -4.90
N SER A 448 -39.71 -18.51 -5.43
CA SER A 448 -40.80 -18.73 -6.39
C SER A 448 -42.20 -18.72 -5.77
N GLU A 449 -42.36 -18.54 -4.46
CA GLU A 449 -43.65 -18.61 -3.73
C GLU A 449 -43.92 -17.38 -2.81
N GLY A 450 -43.56 -16.18 -3.23
CA GLY A 450 -44.08 -14.96 -2.61
C GLY A 450 -43.39 -14.42 -1.36
N VAL A 451 -42.60 -15.20 -0.63
CA VAL A 451 -41.74 -14.73 0.47
C VAL A 451 -40.26 -14.96 0.08
N SER A 452 -39.45 -13.90 0.08
CA SER A 452 -38.02 -14.05 -0.24
C SER A 452 -37.24 -14.55 0.99
N MET A 453 -36.19 -15.36 0.77
CA MET A 453 -35.29 -15.77 1.87
C MET A 453 -34.76 -14.56 2.68
N THR A 454 -34.61 -13.41 2.04
CA THR A 454 -34.26 -12.14 2.72
C THR A 454 -35.33 -11.73 3.75
N GLU A 455 -36.63 -11.88 3.43
CA GLU A 455 -37.73 -11.57 4.36
C GLU A 455 -37.75 -12.54 5.54
N GLU A 456 -37.53 -13.83 5.29
CA GLU A 456 -37.43 -14.85 6.33
C GLU A 456 -36.23 -14.58 7.26
N CYS A 457 -35.06 -14.29 6.71
CA CYS A 457 -33.88 -13.91 7.49
C CYS A 457 -34.15 -12.68 8.37
N TYR A 458 -34.83 -11.66 7.83
CA TYR A 458 -35.13 -10.44 8.60
C TYR A 458 -36.16 -10.72 9.71
N ALA A 459 -37.16 -11.57 9.46
CA ALA A 459 -38.13 -11.99 10.48
C ALA A 459 -37.40 -12.76 11.60
N TRP A 460 -36.56 -13.73 11.24
CA TRP A 460 -35.79 -14.51 12.19
C TRP A 460 -34.84 -13.64 13.02
N LEU A 461 -34.12 -12.69 12.39
CA LEU A 461 -33.20 -11.78 13.09
C LEU A 461 -33.92 -10.88 14.09
N ARG A 462 -35.14 -10.47 13.81
CA ARG A 462 -35.96 -9.67 14.73
C ARG A 462 -36.42 -10.49 15.94
N GLU A 463 -36.76 -11.73 15.74
CA GLU A 463 -37.27 -12.61 16.78
C GLU A 463 -36.14 -13.18 17.64
N TYR A 464 -35.09 -13.66 17.01
CA TYR A 464 -34.04 -14.46 17.66
C TYR A 464 -32.67 -13.78 17.75
N GLY A 465 -32.41 -12.66 17.04
CA GLY A 465 -31.05 -12.09 16.94
C GLY A 465 -30.38 -11.74 18.27
N ARG A 466 -31.13 -11.28 19.28
CA ARG A 466 -30.71 -11.08 20.69
C ARG A 466 -29.38 -10.34 20.88
N GLY A 467 -28.93 -9.53 19.90
CA GLY A 467 -27.63 -8.83 19.95
C GLY A 467 -26.40 -9.70 19.70
N ILE A 468 -26.59 -10.99 19.35
CA ILE A 468 -25.53 -11.93 18.98
C ILE A 468 -25.52 -12.17 17.47
N ALA A 469 -26.69 -12.41 16.86
CA ALA A 469 -26.83 -12.62 15.43
C ALA A 469 -27.21 -11.31 14.70
N PHE A 470 -26.55 -11.03 13.59
CA PHE A 470 -26.76 -9.85 12.74
C PHE A 470 -26.84 -10.24 11.28
N GLY A 471 -27.66 -9.51 10.53
CA GLY A 471 -27.70 -9.64 9.09
C GLY A 471 -26.42 -9.09 8.44
N VAL A 472 -25.94 -9.78 7.43
CA VAL A 472 -24.82 -9.35 6.62
C VAL A 472 -25.19 -9.34 5.14
N LYS A 473 -24.57 -8.46 4.36
CA LYS A 473 -24.69 -8.44 2.91
C LYS A 473 -23.33 -8.19 2.27
N GLY A 474 -22.92 -9.10 1.39
CA GLY A 474 -21.70 -8.99 0.61
C GLY A 474 -21.82 -7.89 -0.45
N GLN A 475 -20.82 -7.03 -0.56
CA GLN A 475 -20.71 -5.99 -1.59
C GLN A 475 -19.24 -5.76 -1.93
N THR A 476 -18.99 -5.10 -3.07
CA THR A 476 -17.65 -4.68 -3.47
C THR A 476 -17.58 -3.16 -3.58
N TRP A 477 -16.61 -2.52 -2.92
CA TRP A 477 -16.35 -1.08 -3.03
C TRP A 477 -14.86 -0.74 -2.95
N LYS A 478 -14.48 0.47 -3.37
CA LYS A 478 -13.08 0.90 -3.51
C LYS A 478 -12.42 1.40 -2.21
N SER A 479 -13.16 1.66 -1.13
CA SER A 479 -12.54 2.15 0.12
C SER A 479 -11.82 1.05 0.89
N ALA A 480 -10.89 1.44 1.77
CA ALA A 480 -10.15 0.51 2.63
C ALA A 480 -11.00 -0.12 3.75
N GLU A 481 -12.23 0.33 3.96
CA GLU A 481 -13.15 -0.27 4.92
C GLU A 481 -13.62 -1.64 4.43
N ARG A 482 -13.50 -2.65 5.29
CA ARG A 482 -13.98 -4.02 5.03
C ARG A 482 -15.39 -4.25 5.54
N VAL A 483 -15.77 -3.58 6.62
CA VAL A 483 -17.09 -3.75 7.26
C VAL A 483 -17.72 -2.38 7.51
N LYS A 484 -18.96 -2.20 7.06
CA LYS A 484 -19.79 -1.02 7.28
C LYS A 484 -21.05 -1.39 8.00
N PHE A 485 -21.53 -0.50 8.84
CA PHE A 485 -22.78 -0.65 9.58
C PHE A 485 -23.91 0.15 8.92
N SER A 486 -25.09 -0.44 8.82
CA SER A 486 -26.29 0.20 8.32
C SER A 486 -27.51 -0.20 9.17
N ILE A 487 -28.50 0.65 9.23
CA ILE A 487 -29.81 0.34 9.83
C ILE A 487 -30.84 0.34 8.72
N ILE A 488 -31.57 -0.77 8.59
CA ILE A 488 -32.66 -0.91 7.63
C ILE A 488 -33.99 -0.72 8.38
N ASP A 489 -34.79 0.21 7.91
CA ASP A 489 -36.09 0.58 8.49
C ASP A 489 -37.28 0.11 7.65
N LYS A 490 -37.05 -0.51 6.49
CA LYS A 490 -38.08 -1.01 5.56
C LYS A 490 -37.78 -2.42 5.08
N MET A 491 -38.83 -3.24 4.96
CA MET A 491 -38.72 -4.58 4.39
C MET A 491 -38.47 -4.51 2.88
N PRO A 492 -37.56 -5.31 2.33
CA PRO A 492 -37.36 -5.41 0.89
C PRO A 492 -38.56 -6.08 0.22
N GLY A 493 -38.90 -5.70 -1.01
CA GLY A 493 -39.93 -6.36 -1.85
C GLY A 493 -41.37 -5.99 -1.60
N ARG A 494 -41.77 -5.53 -0.42
CA ARG A 494 -43.11 -4.99 -0.13
C ARG A 494 -43.02 -3.51 0.16
N SER A 495 -43.45 -2.71 -0.81
CA SER A 495 -43.35 -1.24 -0.76
C SER A 495 -43.84 -0.69 0.58
N GLY A 496 -42.91 -0.30 1.46
CA GLY A 496 -43.19 0.58 2.57
C GLY A 496 -43.52 -0.07 3.91
N GLN A 497 -43.44 -1.37 4.08
CA GLN A 497 -43.61 -1.97 5.43
C GLN A 497 -42.45 -1.55 6.32
N PHE A 498 -42.74 -0.71 7.32
CA PHE A 498 -41.76 -0.19 8.27
C PHE A 498 -41.34 -1.29 9.25
N ILE A 499 -40.02 -1.34 9.57
CA ILE A 499 -39.46 -2.21 10.60
C ILE A 499 -39.31 -1.41 11.89
N PRO A 500 -40.20 -1.57 12.89
CA PRO A 500 -40.10 -0.83 14.14
C PRO A 500 -38.76 -1.10 14.83
N GLY A 501 -38.03 -0.03 15.18
CA GLY A 501 -36.71 -0.11 15.81
C GLY A 501 -35.56 -0.38 14.83
N GLY A 502 -35.88 -0.61 13.54
CA GLY A 502 -34.88 -0.93 12.52
C GLY A 502 -34.20 -2.28 12.72
N LEU A 503 -33.54 -2.79 11.67
CA LEU A 503 -32.70 -3.98 11.71
C LEU A 503 -31.24 -3.59 11.46
N ARG A 504 -30.35 -4.06 12.32
CA ARG A 504 -28.90 -3.85 12.14
C ARG A 504 -28.39 -4.76 11.03
N LEU A 505 -27.82 -4.15 9.99
CA LEU A 505 -27.21 -4.85 8.87
C LEU A 505 -25.75 -4.44 8.75
N PHE A 506 -24.87 -5.42 8.52
CA PHE A 506 -23.49 -5.18 8.18
C PHE A 506 -23.27 -5.37 6.68
N LEU A 507 -22.65 -4.38 6.04
CA LEU A 507 -22.18 -4.49 4.67
C LEU A 507 -20.71 -4.89 4.72
N VAL A 508 -20.33 -5.95 4.02
CA VAL A 508 -18.96 -6.47 4.03
C VAL A 508 -18.36 -6.45 2.63
N ASN A 509 -17.11 -6.00 2.54
CA ASN A 509 -16.35 -6.02 1.29
C ASN A 509 -15.79 -7.43 1.07
N THR A 510 -16.52 -8.25 0.33
CA THR A 510 -16.17 -9.66 0.11
C THR A 510 -14.85 -9.83 -0.61
N ASP A 511 -14.50 -8.97 -1.58
CA ASP A 511 -13.22 -9.05 -2.29
C ASP A 511 -12.02 -8.86 -1.35
N GLN A 512 -12.08 -7.85 -0.48
CA GLN A 512 -11.01 -7.58 0.49
C GLN A 512 -10.91 -8.67 1.57
N LEU A 513 -12.04 -9.21 2.01
CA LEU A 513 -12.05 -10.29 2.98
C LEU A 513 -11.53 -11.60 2.38
N LYS A 514 -11.85 -11.91 1.11
CA LYS A 514 -11.28 -13.05 0.37
C LYS A 514 -9.75 -12.89 0.22
N ASP A 515 -9.28 -11.70 -0.11
CA ASP A 515 -7.85 -11.40 -0.14
C ASP A 515 -7.19 -11.65 1.23
N ALA A 516 -7.82 -11.19 2.31
CA ALA A 516 -7.33 -11.37 3.67
C ALA A 516 -7.33 -12.85 4.09
N LEU A 517 -8.37 -13.63 3.75
CA LEU A 517 -8.42 -15.06 4.02
C LEU A 517 -7.29 -15.81 3.31
N HIS A 518 -7.13 -15.58 1.99
CA HIS A 518 -6.08 -16.24 1.21
C HIS A 518 -4.66 -15.88 1.68
N TYR A 519 -4.45 -14.66 2.15
CA TYR A 519 -3.20 -14.26 2.79
C TYR A 519 -2.96 -15.05 4.09
N ARG A 520 -3.98 -15.16 4.99
CA ARG A 520 -3.88 -15.86 6.26
C ARG A 520 -3.62 -17.35 6.12
N ILE A 521 -4.19 -17.98 5.09
CA ILE A 521 -3.92 -19.40 4.75
C ILE A 521 -2.43 -19.60 4.40
N GLY A 522 -1.74 -18.57 3.92
CA GLY A 522 -0.32 -18.61 3.57
C GLY A 522 0.64 -18.29 4.72
N ILE A 523 0.13 -17.89 5.89
CA ILE A 523 0.98 -17.60 7.07
C ILE A 523 1.47 -18.92 7.67
N GLU A 524 2.75 -18.96 8.03
CA GLU A 524 3.36 -20.15 8.63
C GLU A 524 2.73 -20.50 9.99
N LYS A 525 2.70 -21.77 10.32
CA LYS A 525 2.18 -22.23 11.61
C LYS A 525 3.00 -21.65 12.76
N GLY A 526 2.32 -21.12 13.77
CA GLY A 526 2.92 -20.47 14.94
C GLY A 526 3.01 -18.94 14.79
N GLU A 527 2.93 -18.40 13.59
CA GLU A 527 2.97 -16.97 13.36
C GLU A 527 1.63 -16.29 13.63
N PRO A 528 1.63 -15.02 14.10
CA PRO A 528 0.41 -14.26 14.34
C PRO A 528 -0.45 -14.11 13.08
N GLY A 529 -1.76 -14.31 13.24
CA GLY A 529 -2.72 -14.21 12.15
C GLY A 529 -2.89 -15.49 11.32
N ALA A 530 -2.20 -16.60 11.66
CA ALA A 530 -2.34 -17.87 10.96
C ALA A 530 -3.77 -18.43 11.04
N TRP A 531 -4.16 -19.13 10.00
CA TRP A 531 -5.48 -19.73 9.84
C TRP A 531 -5.37 -21.25 9.95
N TYR A 532 -6.04 -21.84 10.96
CA TYR A 532 -5.95 -23.25 11.29
C TYR A 532 -7.27 -23.99 11.08
N LEU A 533 -7.16 -25.28 10.85
CA LEU A 533 -8.26 -26.24 10.72
C LEU A 533 -8.14 -27.31 11.81
N HIS A 534 -9.27 -27.85 12.28
CA HIS A 534 -9.27 -29.03 13.13
C HIS A 534 -8.90 -30.30 12.33
N GLU A 535 -8.56 -31.38 13.01
CA GLU A 535 -8.02 -32.61 12.41
C GLU A 535 -8.97 -33.31 11.42
N ASP A 536 -10.29 -33.22 11.59
CA ASP A 536 -11.28 -33.93 10.80
C ASP A 536 -11.76 -33.20 9.53
N VAL A 537 -11.15 -32.05 9.16
CA VAL A 537 -11.57 -31.33 7.97
C VAL A 537 -11.31 -32.14 6.69
N GLY A 538 -12.36 -32.32 5.87
CA GLY A 538 -12.31 -33.07 4.62
C GLY A 538 -11.91 -32.25 3.39
N GLU A 539 -11.71 -32.97 2.27
CA GLU A 539 -11.39 -32.34 0.98
C GLU A 539 -12.54 -31.49 0.43
N GLU A 540 -13.77 -31.80 0.77
CA GLU A 540 -14.95 -31.07 0.30
C GLU A 540 -14.94 -29.62 0.82
N TYR A 541 -14.68 -29.46 2.13
CA TYR A 541 -14.48 -28.11 2.71
C TYR A 541 -13.33 -27.37 2.03
N ALA A 542 -12.19 -28.04 1.82
CA ALA A 542 -11.03 -27.43 1.15
C ALA A 542 -11.36 -27.00 -0.30
N ARG A 543 -12.19 -27.77 -1.02
CA ARG A 543 -12.66 -27.41 -2.36
C ARG A 543 -13.52 -26.14 -2.35
N HIS A 544 -14.43 -25.98 -1.39
CA HIS A 544 -15.22 -24.77 -1.25
C HIS A 544 -14.33 -23.55 -0.96
N ILE A 545 -13.29 -23.67 -0.13
CA ILE A 545 -12.38 -22.55 0.19
C ILE A 545 -11.59 -22.05 -1.03
N ILE A 546 -11.26 -22.93 -1.99
CA ILE A 546 -10.53 -22.57 -3.21
C ILE A 546 -11.42 -22.42 -4.44
N SER A 547 -12.73 -22.44 -4.28
CA SER A 547 -13.71 -22.45 -5.37
C SER A 547 -13.86 -21.11 -6.10
N GLU A 548 -13.08 -20.11 -5.74
CA GLU A 548 -13.02 -18.85 -6.46
C GLU A 548 -11.60 -18.51 -6.86
N GLU A 549 -11.46 -17.85 -8.00
CA GLU A 549 -10.17 -17.35 -8.48
C GLU A 549 -10.23 -15.86 -8.76
N LYS A 550 -9.12 -15.17 -8.52
CA LYS A 550 -8.99 -13.75 -8.79
C LYS A 550 -8.57 -13.53 -10.24
N ARG A 551 -9.40 -12.87 -11.02
CA ARG A 551 -9.13 -12.51 -12.42
C ARG A 551 -8.91 -11.01 -12.55
N ILE A 552 -7.93 -10.64 -13.37
CA ILE A 552 -7.64 -9.24 -13.69
C ILE A 552 -8.27 -8.92 -15.04
N ASP A 553 -9.15 -7.92 -15.07
CA ASP A 553 -9.76 -7.46 -16.31
C ASP A 553 -8.77 -6.63 -17.17
N ARG A 554 -9.18 -6.29 -18.39
CA ARG A 554 -8.35 -5.49 -19.32
C ARG A 554 -8.02 -4.09 -18.81
N ARG A 555 -8.71 -3.62 -17.77
CA ARG A 555 -8.49 -2.31 -17.11
C ARG A 555 -7.61 -2.41 -15.87
N GLY A 556 -7.06 -3.61 -15.58
CA GLY A 556 -6.23 -3.87 -14.41
C GLY A 556 -7.03 -4.04 -13.11
N LYS A 557 -8.38 -4.11 -13.17
CA LYS A 557 -9.20 -4.36 -11.99
C LYS A 557 -9.23 -5.86 -11.70
N ALA A 558 -8.79 -6.24 -10.51
CA ALA A 558 -8.88 -7.62 -10.04
C ALA A 558 -10.24 -7.84 -9.35
N THR A 559 -10.93 -8.93 -9.68
CA THR A 559 -12.21 -9.36 -9.09
C THR A 559 -12.21 -10.86 -8.88
N TRP A 560 -12.92 -11.33 -7.83
CA TRP A 560 -13.08 -12.74 -7.55
C TRP A 560 -14.21 -13.33 -8.41
N HIS A 561 -13.99 -14.51 -8.96
CA HIS A 561 -14.93 -15.23 -9.82
C HIS A 561 -15.08 -16.66 -9.34
N ALA A 562 -16.32 -17.08 -9.10
CA ALA A 562 -16.62 -18.45 -8.70
C ALA A 562 -16.29 -19.45 -9.82
N THR A 563 -15.64 -20.55 -9.46
CA THR A 563 -15.30 -21.69 -10.32
C THR A 563 -16.01 -22.98 -9.90
N GLY A 564 -16.68 -22.95 -8.73
CA GLY A 564 -17.40 -24.07 -8.15
C GLY A 564 -18.31 -23.64 -7.00
N ALA A 565 -18.81 -24.59 -6.22
CA ALA A 565 -19.58 -24.32 -5.01
C ALA A 565 -18.69 -23.64 -3.96
N ASN A 566 -19.12 -22.48 -3.44
CA ASN A 566 -18.34 -21.60 -2.56
C ASN A 566 -18.99 -21.35 -1.18
N HIS A 567 -20.00 -22.11 -0.81
CA HIS A 567 -20.84 -21.83 0.38
C HIS A 567 -20.04 -21.74 1.68
N TRP A 568 -19.09 -22.65 1.93
CA TRP A 568 -18.25 -22.54 3.13
C TRP A 568 -17.20 -21.43 3.00
N LEU A 569 -16.81 -21.03 1.78
CA LEU A 569 -15.98 -19.83 1.59
C LEU A 569 -16.73 -18.58 2.03
N ASP A 570 -17.99 -18.41 1.61
CA ASP A 570 -18.80 -17.27 1.99
C ASP A 570 -19.11 -17.28 3.50
N ALA A 571 -19.42 -18.44 4.08
CA ALA A 571 -19.57 -18.60 5.53
C ALA A 571 -18.28 -18.22 6.29
N GLU A 572 -17.09 -18.62 5.81
CA GLU A 572 -15.79 -18.21 6.37
C GLU A 572 -15.59 -16.69 6.30
N ILE A 573 -15.93 -16.06 5.18
CA ILE A 573 -15.84 -14.61 5.01
C ILE A 573 -16.72 -13.88 6.01
N TYR A 574 -17.95 -14.33 6.23
CA TYR A 574 -18.85 -13.74 7.21
C TYR A 574 -18.37 -14.00 8.65
N CYS A 575 -17.83 -15.17 8.93
CA CYS A 575 -17.22 -15.51 10.21
C CYS A 575 -16.03 -14.60 10.52
N MET A 576 -15.14 -14.37 9.54
CA MET A 576 -14.01 -13.47 9.67
C MET A 576 -14.43 -11.99 9.79
N ALA A 577 -15.47 -11.56 9.06
CA ALA A 577 -16.02 -10.21 9.16
C ALA A 577 -16.56 -9.90 10.56
N ALA A 578 -17.19 -10.89 11.21
CA ALA A 578 -17.70 -10.77 12.58
C ALA A 578 -16.57 -10.56 13.61
N ALA A 579 -15.38 -11.11 13.35
CA ALA A 579 -14.19 -10.97 14.20
C ALA A 579 -13.33 -9.75 13.86
N ASP A 580 -13.52 -9.14 12.66
CA ASP A 580 -12.65 -8.09 12.13
C ASP A 580 -12.58 -6.85 13.05
N PRO A 581 -11.40 -6.29 13.30
CA PRO A 581 -11.23 -5.07 14.09
C PRO A 581 -12.06 -3.87 13.61
N GLN A 582 -12.39 -3.79 12.33
CA GLN A 582 -13.27 -2.75 11.78
C GLN A 582 -14.75 -2.99 12.12
N CYS A 583 -15.12 -4.17 12.58
CA CYS A 583 -16.46 -4.48 13.03
C CYS A 583 -16.60 -4.17 14.54
N ALA A 584 -16.87 -2.91 14.87
CA ALA A 584 -17.01 -2.43 16.26
C ALA A 584 -15.84 -2.87 17.18
N GLY A 585 -14.61 -2.77 16.67
CA GLY A 585 -13.38 -3.17 17.37
C GLY A 585 -13.05 -4.66 17.30
N GLY A 586 -13.98 -5.51 16.87
CA GLY A 586 -13.77 -6.94 16.69
C GLY A 586 -13.20 -7.63 17.93
N THR A 587 -12.32 -8.59 17.72
CA THR A 587 -11.67 -9.36 18.81
C THR A 587 -10.70 -8.53 19.65
N ARG A 588 -10.26 -7.37 19.17
CA ARG A 588 -9.31 -6.49 19.90
C ARG A 588 -9.90 -5.87 21.17
N VAL A 589 -11.22 -5.68 21.24
CA VAL A 589 -11.89 -5.08 22.42
C VAL A 589 -12.16 -6.09 23.51
N LEU A 590 -11.99 -7.39 23.25
CA LEU A 590 -12.25 -8.44 24.22
C LEU A 590 -11.03 -8.68 25.11
N SER A 591 -11.24 -8.72 26.42
CA SER A 591 -10.26 -9.23 27.38
C SER A 591 -10.21 -10.77 27.28
N LYS A 592 -9.07 -11.39 27.67
CA LYS A 592 -9.06 -12.86 27.84
C LYS A 592 -10.21 -13.24 28.77
N PRO A 593 -10.93 -14.36 28.51
CA PRO A 593 -11.83 -14.91 29.50
C PRO A 593 -11.06 -15.14 30.79
N ILE A 594 -11.56 -14.55 31.89
CA ILE A 594 -10.96 -14.68 33.22
C ILE A 594 -11.11 -16.12 33.70
#